data_f0fb98f847129d763501b157c57efbbf
#
_entry.id   f0fb98f847129d763501b157c57efbbf
#
_cell.length_a   1.000
_cell.length_b   1.000
_cell.length_c   1.000
_cell.angle_alpha   90.00
_cell.angle_beta   90.00
_cell.angle_gamma   90.00
#
_symmetry.space_group_name_H-M   'P 1'
#
loop_
_entity.id
_entity.type
_entity.pdbx_description
1 polymer ?
#
loop_
_entity_poly.entity_id
_entity_poly.type
_entity_poly.pdbx_seq_one_letter_code
_entity_poly.pdbx_strand_id
1 'polypeptide(L)'
;MTEKEMAKEVGFKYYNYVSTVKNNVLEKKGHLAGPFYYLNFKKISSNRIRRLIIFTMFEKSYSYDFIVRLIKNIESWSFFYPLQESTFNEMMIGIYSTDHQAIIRIFEYLKEEGVLHYYSVYELEDNLLTYNPVFYKMSGKQKEDTHYIDQEIDMEMNFGGCVFDDKDQETMKLSHLDRRLLMYLQSGFLKGELSKIMKHNAKLVDEDGEHPYVWGYNSWRYSYEKLTKNNIISKFYVIYPLPKDICSYFFLILAGTDEETTRKLAAGVGSNCRILRSGGMVRSLNPEDKGKTCWCAHFRSHPLFMHKISSLLEVPEVRTKLIYYCKSISSHGNDSYPVSYMNYYTEQSISLENKYYDRERMEIRYDYDLYYNNIKTLIEKDHLL
;
A
#
# COMPACT_ATOMS: atom_id res chain seq x y z
N MET A 1 -15.50 -4.81 14.20
CA MET A 1 -16.92 -4.47 14.50
C MET A 1 -17.81 -5.13 13.48
N THR A 2 -18.79 -5.90 13.90
CA THR A 2 -19.82 -6.51 13.04
C THR A 2 -20.91 -5.49 12.71
N GLU A 3 -21.72 -5.74 11.67
CA GLU A 3 -22.85 -4.86 11.31
C GLU A 3 -23.88 -4.74 12.45
N LYS A 4 -24.00 -5.81 13.25
CA LYS A 4 -24.85 -5.83 14.44
C LYS A 4 -24.32 -4.91 15.56
N GLU A 5 -23.01 -4.91 15.78
CA GLU A 5 -22.34 -4.00 16.71
C GLU A 5 -22.42 -2.56 16.24
N MET A 6 -22.20 -2.31 14.94
CA MET A 6 -22.38 -0.98 14.34
C MET A 6 -23.82 -0.46 14.51
N ALA A 7 -24.82 -1.30 14.25
CA ALA A 7 -26.22 -0.92 14.42
C ALA A 7 -26.52 -0.50 15.86
N LYS A 8 -25.97 -1.24 16.83
CA LYS A 8 -26.13 -0.92 18.26
C LYS A 8 -25.46 0.41 18.61
N GLU A 9 -24.24 0.65 18.10
CA GLU A 9 -23.47 1.87 18.37
C GLU A 9 -24.15 3.12 17.84
N VAL A 10 -24.71 3.05 16.63
CA VAL A 10 -25.41 4.18 15.99
C VAL A 10 -26.91 4.25 16.32
N GLY A 11 -27.38 3.40 17.23
CA GLY A 11 -28.79 3.43 17.71
C GLY A 11 -29.82 2.90 16.70
N PHE A 12 -29.42 2.13 15.68
CA PHE A 12 -30.36 1.51 14.74
C PHE A 12 -30.97 0.23 15.28
N LYS A 13 -32.29 0.12 15.17
CA LYS A 13 -33.03 -1.08 15.58
C LYS A 13 -32.70 -2.33 14.77
N TYR A 14 -32.43 -2.17 13.48
CA TYR A 14 -32.20 -3.26 12.54
C TYR A 14 -30.81 -3.19 11.90
N TYR A 15 -30.02 -4.24 12.03
CA TYR A 15 -28.67 -4.33 11.43
C TYR A 15 -28.69 -4.39 9.89
N ASN A 16 -29.79 -4.89 9.28
CA ASN A 16 -29.94 -4.93 7.81
C ASN A 16 -29.89 -3.52 7.19
N TYR A 17 -30.33 -2.50 7.94
CA TYR A 17 -30.23 -1.11 7.45
C TYR A 17 -28.78 -0.66 7.37
N VAL A 18 -27.95 -1.03 8.35
CA VAL A 18 -26.50 -0.74 8.33
C VAL A 18 -25.84 -1.42 7.14
N SER A 19 -26.16 -2.70 6.89
CA SER A 19 -25.65 -3.43 5.71
C SER A 19 -26.06 -2.75 4.40
N THR A 20 -27.31 -2.34 4.29
CA THR A 20 -27.83 -1.65 3.10
C THR A 20 -27.13 -0.30 2.88
N VAL A 21 -26.98 0.52 3.90
CA VAL A 21 -26.26 1.81 3.81
C VAL A 21 -24.80 1.59 3.45
N LYS A 22 -24.12 0.65 4.12
CA LYS A 22 -22.74 0.30 3.83
C LYS A 22 -22.55 -0.06 2.36
N ASN A 23 -23.29 -1.05 1.87
CA ASN A 23 -23.07 -1.63 0.54
C ASN A 23 -23.61 -0.73 -0.58
N ASN A 24 -24.78 -0.14 -0.40
CA ASN A 24 -25.47 0.61 -1.46
C ASN A 24 -25.17 2.10 -1.49
N VAL A 25 -24.71 2.67 -0.38
CA VAL A 25 -24.39 4.09 -0.30
C VAL A 25 -22.87 4.29 -0.15
N LEU A 26 -22.29 3.83 0.96
CA LEU A 26 -20.90 4.15 1.27
C LEU A 26 -19.91 3.50 0.31
N GLU A 27 -20.06 2.21 0.00
CA GLU A 27 -19.15 1.51 -0.92
C GLU A 27 -19.36 1.95 -2.36
N LYS A 28 -20.62 2.04 -2.85
CA LYS A 28 -20.90 2.46 -4.24
C LYS A 28 -20.44 3.89 -4.53
N LYS A 29 -20.60 4.81 -3.57
CA LYS A 29 -20.12 6.19 -3.70
C LYS A 29 -18.63 6.33 -3.40
N GLY A 30 -17.95 5.24 -3.04
CA GLY A 30 -16.52 5.23 -2.74
C GLY A 30 -16.13 5.96 -1.46
N HIS A 31 -17.07 6.13 -0.51
CA HIS A 31 -16.77 6.64 0.83
C HIS A 31 -16.17 5.58 1.76
N LEU A 32 -16.42 4.30 1.46
CA LEU A 32 -15.86 3.18 2.20
C LEU A 32 -15.17 2.22 1.23
N ALA A 33 -13.94 1.89 1.52
CA ALA A 33 -13.17 0.89 0.79
C ALA A 33 -12.67 -0.22 1.72
N GLY A 34 -12.59 -1.44 1.21
CA GLY A 34 -12.16 -2.62 1.95
C GLY A 34 -13.21 -3.73 1.95
N PRO A 35 -13.00 -4.78 2.73
CA PRO A 35 -11.89 -4.92 3.68
C PRO A 35 -10.54 -5.06 2.98
N PHE A 36 -9.52 -4.50 3.61
CA PHE A 36 -8.11 -4.73 3.31
C PHE A 36 -7.47 -5.49 4.46
N TYR A 37 -6.32 -6.11 4.21
CA TYR A 37 -5.60 -6.86 5.22
C TYR A 37 -4.14 -6.46 5.25
N TYR A 38 -3.66 -6.04 6.42
CA TYR A 38 -2.24 -5.96 6.70
C TYR A 38 -1.70 -7.34 7.03
N LEU A 39 -0.49 -7.61 6.58
CA LEU A 39 0.25 -8.84 6.89
C LEU A 39 1.40 -8.54 7.85
N ASN A 40 1.54 -9.37 8.87
CA ASN A 40 2.69 -9.34 9.77
C ASN A 40 3.83 -10.16 9.16
N PHE A 41 4.72 -9.51 8.41
CA PHE A 41 5.81 -10.18 7.72
C PHE A 41 6.79 -10.86 8.67
N LYS A 42 6.97 -10.36 9.91
CA LYS A 42 7.81 -10.98 10.91
C LYS A 42 7.34 -12.38 11.31
N LYS A 43 6.02 -12.62 11.27
CA LYS A 43 5.42 -13.93 11.55
C LYS A 43 5.31 -14.84 10.31
N ILE A 44 5.43 -14.26 9.13
CA ILE A 44 5.34 -15.00 7.86
C ILE A 44 6.69 -15.58 7.45
N SER A 45 7.78 -14.83 7.69
CA SER A 45 9.10 -15.22 7.22
C SER A 45 10.17 -15.00 8.28
N SER A 46 11.07 -15.96 8.41
CA SER A 46 12.23 -15.91 9.33
C SER A 46 13.31 -14.96 8.83
N ASN A 47 13.44 -14.78 7.51
CA ASN A 47 14.29 -13.75 6.96
C ASN A 47 13.57 -12.40 6.90
N ARG A 48 14.33 -11.34 7.10
CA ARG A 48 13.79 -9.99 7.13
C ARG A 48 13.29 -9.59 5.75
N ILE A 49 11.97 -9.42 5.63
CA ILE A 49 11.35 -8.84 4.44
C ILE A 49 11.01 -7.39 4.74
N ARG A 50 11.32 -6.52 3.80
CA ARG A 50 10.96 -5.11 3.83
C ARG A 50 10.24 -4.72 2.55
N ARG A 51 9.42 -3.71 2.65
CA ARG A 51 8.83 -3.05 1.50
C ARG A 51 9.64 -1.80 1.20
N LEU A 52 10.24 -1.77 0.02
CA LEU A 52 10.87 -0.56 -0.50
C LEU A 52 9.83 0.27 -1.24
N ILE A 53 9.91 1.57 -1.06
CA ILE A 53 9.16 2.58 -1.81
C ILE A 53 10.19 3.35 -2.62
N ILE A 54 10.06 3.33 -3.94
CA ILE A 54 11.01 3.91 -4.86
C ILE A 54 10.29 4.93 -5.73
N PHE A 55 10.74 6.17 -5.69
CA PHE A 55 10.33 7.21 -6.62
C PHE A 55 11.32 7.27 -7.76
N THR A 56 10.84 7.27 -9.00
CA THR A 56 11.66 7.14 -10.20
C THR A 56 11.30 8.17 -11.25
N MET A 57 12.30 8.62 -12.01
CA MET A 57 12.17 9.46 -13.19
C MET A 57 12.79 8.74 -14.37
N PHE A 58 11.97 8.09 -15.19
CA PHE A 58 12.40 7.42 -16.42
C PHE A 58 12.52 8.42 -17.57
N GLU A 59 13.45 8.17 -18.48
CA GLU A 59 13.60 8.98 -19.67
C GLU A 59 12.32 8.97 -20.53
N LYS A 60 11.98 10.13 -21.11
CA LYS A 60 10.72 10.34 -21.83
C LYS A 60 10.60 9.51 -23.10
N SER A 61 11.72 9.08 -23.65
CA SER A 61 11.79 8.19 -24.82
C SER A 61 11.15 6.83 -24.57
N TYR A 62 11.17 6.35 -23.34
CA TYR A 62 10.58 5.05 -22.97
C TYR A 62 9.09 5.19 -22.70
N SER A 63 8.28 4.34 -23.34
CA SER A 63 6.85 4.31 -23.11
C SER A 63 6.49 3.75 -21.73
N TYR A 64 5.33 4.11 -21.18
CA TYR A 64 4.84 3.50 -19.93
C TYR A 64 4.71 1.98 -20.04
N ASP A 65 4.33 1.45 -21.20
CA ASP A 65 4.21 0.00 -21.42
C ASP A 65 5.57 -0.68 -21.31
N PHE A 66 6.64 -0.06 -21.83
CA PHE A 66 7.99 -0.55 -21.67
C PHE A 66 8.42 -0.53 -20.20
N ILE A 67 8.23 0.60 -19.52
CA ILE A 67 8.58 0.77 -18.10
C ILE A 67 7.87 -0.27 -17.25
N VAL A 68 6.57 -0.50 -17.47
CA VAL A 68 5.79 -1.50 -16.74
C VAL A 68 6.31 -2.92 -16.99
N ARG A 69 6.65 -3.26 -18.25
CA ARG A 69 7.28 -4.55 -18.56
C ARG A 69 8.62 -4.72 -17.87
N LEU A 70 9.43 -3.68 -17.86
CA LEU A 70 10.73 -3.66 -17.20
C LEU A 70 10.60 -3.90 -15.70
N ILE A 71 9.72 -3.17 -15.01
CA ILE A 71 9.50 -3.33 -13.57
C ILE A 71 8.91 -4.70 -13.22
N LYS A 72 8.04 -5.26 -14.06
CA LYS A 72 7.48 -6.61 -13.85
C LYS A 72 8.49 -7.74 -13.92
N ASN A 73 9.69 -7.52 -14.49
CA ASN A 73 10.79 -8.48 -14.39
C ASN A 73 11.35 -8.58 -12.96
N ILE A 74 11.08 -7.62 -12.10
CA ILE A 74 11.33 -7.72 -10.66
C ILE A 74 10.11 -8.41 -10.04
N GLU A 75 10.07 -9.75 -10.04
CA GLU A 75 8.88 -10.52 -9.64
C GLU A 75 8.38 -10.19 -8.22
N SER A 76 9.20 -9.55 -7.39
CA SER A 76 8.84 -9.07 -6.05
C SER A 76 8.22 -7.67 -6.01
N TRP A 77 7.83 -7.08 -7.15
CA TRP A 77 7.12 -5.81 -7.15
C TRP A 77 5.79 -5.91 -6.36
N SER A 78 5.38 -4.83 -5.71
CA SER A 78 4.14 -4.81 -4.93
C SER A 78 3.11 -3.83 -5.48
N PHE A 79 3.55 -2.72 -5.99
CA PHE A 79 2.70 -1.75 -6.68
C PHE A 79 3.54 -0.84 -7.58
N PHE A 80 2.89 -0.19 -8.52
CA PHE A 80 3.42 0.96 -9.21
C PHE A 80 2.30 1.94 -9.57
N TYR A 81 2.58 3.22 -9.37
CA TYR A 81 1.69 4.33 -9.62
C TYR A 81 2.38 5.36 -10.51
N PRO A 82 1.84 5.65 -11.70
CA PRO A 82 2.31 6.78 -12.50
C PRO A 82 2.06 8.08 -11.75
N LEU A 83 3.07 8.93 -11.71
CA LEU A 83 2.99 10.26 -11.13
C LEU A 83 2.74 11.29 -12.23
N GLN A 84 2.31 12.49 -11.82
CA GLN A 84 2.13 13.59 -12.75
C GLN A 84 3.52 14.17 -13.05
N GLU A 85 3.94 13.98 -14.29
CA GLU A 85 5.24 14.44 -14.78
C GLU A 85 5.14 15.72 -15.61
N SER A 86 6.27 16.40 -15.75
CA SER A 86 6.48 17.46 -16.73
C SER A 86 7.46 17.06 -17.82
N THR A 87 8.64 16.57 -17.45
CA THR A 87 9.76 16.29 -18.34
C THR A 87 10.06 14.79 -18.46
N PHE A 88 9.91 14.03 -17.38
CA PHE A 88 10.21 12.60 -17.29
C PHE A 88 8.92 11.76 -17.13
N ASN A 89 9.03 10.44 -17.34
CA ASN A 89 7.98 9.52 -16.94
C ASN A 89 8.21 9.13 -15.48
N GLU A 90 7.47 9.75 -14.58
CA GLU A 90 7.63 9.56 -13.14
C GLU A 90 6.73 8.43 -12.62
N MET A 91 7.29 7.58 -11.77
CA MET A 91 6.56 6.50 -11.12
C MET A 91 6.97 6.34 -9.67
N MET A 92 6.00 5.93 -8.85
CA MET A 92 6.25 5.39 -7.51
C MET A 92 6.10 3.87 -7.58
N ILE A 93 7.11 3.16 -7.14
CA ILE A 93 7.22 1.70 -7.23
C ILE A 93 7.39 1.13 -5.83
N GLY A 94 6.63 0.10 -5.50
CA GLY A 94 6.83 -0.69 -4.29
C GLY A 94 7.44 -2.04 -4.63
N ILE A 95 8.42 -2.47 -3.84
CA ILE A 95 9.10 -3.76 -4.03
C ILE A 95 9.24 -4.45 -2.67
N TYR A 96 8.89 -5.73 -2.58
CA TYR A 96 9.26 -6.57 -1.45
C TYR A 96 10.71 -7.00 -1.60
N SER A 97 11.52 -6.81 -0.57
CA SER A 97 12.95 -7.09 -0.63
C SER A 97 13.44 -7.82 0.60
N THR A 98 14.26 -8.83 0.39
CA THR A 98 15.08 -9.49 1.41
C THR A 98 16.55 -9.06 1.28
N ASP A 99 16.92 -8.43 0.16
CA ASP A 99 18.22 -7.83 -0.11
C ASP A 99 18.07 -6.49 -0.84
N HIS A 100 18.21 -5.39 -0.08
CA HIS A 100 18.04 -4.04 -0.61
C HIS A 100 19.14 -3.67 -1.60
N GLN A 101 20.37 -4.16 -1.38
CA GLN A 101 21.50 -3.86 -2.26
C GLN A 101 21.32 -4.46 -3.65
N ALA A 102 20.75 -5.66 -3.71
CA ALA A 102 20.43 -6.29 -4.99
C ALA A 102 19.39 -5.48 -5.79
N ILE A 103 18.37 -4.94 -5.11
CA ILE A 103 17.39 -4.05 -5.76
C ILE A 103 18.04 -2.73 -6.18
N ILE A 104 18.83 -2.09 -5.32
CA ILE A 104 19.53 -0.84 -5.65
C ILE A 104 20.43 -1.05 -6.86
N ARG A 105 21.18 -2.17 -6.95
CA ARG A 105 22.02 -2.52 -8.10
C ARG A 105 21.24 -2.53 -9.43
N ILE A 106 19.98 -3.00 -9.40
CA ILE A 106 19.12 -2.98 -10.59
C ILE A 106 18.82 -1.53 -11.00
N PHE A 107 18.48 -0.65 -10.08
CA PHE A 107 18.16 0.74 -10.38
C PHE A 107 19.41 1.55 -10.79
N GLU A 108 20.56 1.26 -10.20
CA GLU A 108 21.84 1.85 -10.67
C GLU A 108 22.15 1.44 -12.11
N TYR A 109 22.01 0.16 -12.45
CA TYR A 109 22.18 -0.31 -13.82
C TYR A 109 21.24 0.42 -14.79
N LEU A 110 19.96 0.59 -14.45
CA LEU A 110 19.00 1.34 -15.27
C LEU A 110 19.44 2.80 -15.48
N LYS A 111 20.09 3.39 -14.49
CA LYS A 111 20.61 4.76 -14.56
C LYS A 111 21.87 4.82 -15.43
N GLU A 112 22.77 3.86 -15.30
CA GLU A 112 23.98 3.74 -16.13
C GLU A 112 23.64 3.55 -17.62
N GLU A 113 22.60 2.78 -17.92
CA GLU A 113 22.11 2.57 -19.30
C GLU A 113 21.26 3.74 -19.85
N GLY A 114 21.08 4.81 -19.08
CA GLY A 114 20.31 5.97 -19.51
C GLY A 114 18.79 5.73 -19.63
N VAL A 115 18.27 4.66 -19.06
CA VAL A 115 16.83 4.37 -19.00
C VAL A 115 16.18 5.17 -17.91
N LEU A 116 16.90 5.37 -16.80
CA LEU A 116 16.46 6.06 -15.60
C LEU A 116 17.33 7.30 -15.36
N HIS A 117 16.70 8.46 -15.28
CA HIS A 117 17.38 9.71 -14.95
C HIS A 117 17.71 9.83 -13.47
N TYR A 118 16.72 9.54 -12.62
CA TYR A 118 16.85 9.66 -11.17
C TYR A 118 15.97 8.64 -10.45
N TYR A 119 16.39 8.24 -9.25
CA TYR A 119 15.56 7.48 -8.33
C TYR A 119 15.92 7.79 -6.88
N SER A 120 14.95 7.60 -5.99
CA SER A 120 15.15 7.64 -4.54
C SER A 120 14.47 6.47 -3.88
N VAL A 121 15.13 5.88 -2.88
CA VAL A 121 14.71 4.63 -2.23
C VAL A 121 14.46 4.85 -0.74
N TYR A 122 13.31 4.39 -0.30
CA TYR A 122 12.89 4.43 1.10
C TYR A 122 12.48 3.03 1.57
N GLU A 123 12.99 2.60 2.72
CA GLU A 123 12.60 1.36 3.37
C GLU A 123 11.44 1.64 4.32
N LEU A 124 10.29 0.99 4.13
CA LEU A 124 9.15 1.08 5.04
C LEU A 124 9.47 0.38 6.36
N GLU A 125 9.25 1.05 7.48
CA GLU A 125 9.41 0.44 8.80
C GLU A 125 8.36 -0.66 9.05
N ASP A 126 8.73 -1.67 9.86
CA ASP A 126 7.87 -2.82 10.17
C ASP A 126 6.62 -2.45 10.95
N ASN A 127 6.70 -1.42 11.78
CA ASN A 127 5.64 -1.04 12.68
C ASN A 127 4.63 -0.19 11.91
N LEU A 128 3.57 -0.84 11.44
CA LEU A 128 2.44 -0.16 10.83
C LEU A 128 1.68 0.61 11.90
N LEU A 129 1.78 1.94 11.83
CA LEU A 129 1.14 2.85 12.77
C LEU A 129 -0.32 3.07 12.41
N THR A 130 -1.16 3.23 13.43
CA THR A 130 -2.57 3.58 13.25
C THR A 130 -2.78 5.06 13.50
N TYR A 131 -3.60 5.68 12.65
CA TYR A 131 -4.05 7.05 12.78
C TYR A 131 -5.53 7.01 13.18
N ASN A 132 -5.89 7.81 14.19
CA ASN A 132 -7.26 7.94 14.65
C ASN A 132 -7.77 9.34 14.32
N PRO A 133 -8.09 9.65 13.06
CA PRO A 133 -8.59 10.97 12.70
C PRO A 133 -9.91 11.24 13.41
N VAL A 134 -10.01 12.39 14.05
CA VAL A 134 -11.24 12.85 14.67
C VAL A 134 -12.20 13.31 13.58
N PHE A 135 -13.07 12.42 13.10
CA PHE A 135 -14.06 12.75 12.08
C PHE A 135 -15.15 13.72 12.59
N TYR A 136 -15.41 13.68 13.91
CA TYR A 136 -16.40 14.55 14.56
C TYR A 136 -15.80 15.10 15.85
N LYS A 137 -15.61 16.40 15.95
CA LYS A 137 -15.37 17.03 17.24
C LYS A 137 -16.69 17.00 18.00
N MET A 138 -16.79 16.18 19.04
CA MET A 138 -17.90 16.20 19.99
C MET A 138 -17.81 17.46 20.86
N SER A 139 -18.02 18.62 20.30
CA SER A 139 -18.39 19.79 21.06
C SER A 139 -19.90 19.85 21.08
N GLY A 140 -20.52 19.94 22.25
CA GLY A 140 -21.95 19.81 22.50
C GLY A 140 -22.91 20.77 21.80
N LYS A 141 -22.48 21.37 20.71
CA LYS A 141 -23.27 22.01 19.66
C LYS A 141 -22.75 21.46 18.36
N GLN A 142 -23.50 20.56 17.73
CA GLN A 142 -23.30 20.04 16.39
C GLN A 142 -23.19 21.20 15.39
N LYS A 143 -22.02 21.78 15.25
CA LYS A 143 -21.62 22.41 14.00
C LYS A 143 -21.05 21.30 13.18
N GLU A 144 -21.66 21.00 12.04
CA GLU A 144 -21.08 20.18 10.99
C GLU A 144 -19.69 20.74 10.69
N ASP A 145 -18.67 20.03 11.17
CA ASP A 145 -17.30 20.43 10.91
C ASP A 145 -16.98 20.02 9.47
N THR A 146 -17.16 20.96 8.56
CA THR A 146 -16.90 20.79 7.13
C THR A 146 -15.41 20.80 6.80
N HIS A 147 -14.54 20.97 7.80
CA HIS A 147 -13.11 21.00 7.60
C HIS A 147 -12.53 19.58 7.59
N TYR A 148 -11.97 19.19 6.46
CA TYR A 148 -11.28 17.90 6.29
C TYR A 148 -9.83 17.93 6.75
N ILE A 149 -9.31 19.11 7.05
CA ILE A 149 -7.95 19.39 7.51
C ILE A 149 -8.07 20.49 8.56
N ASP A 150 -7.51 20.27 9.74
CA ASP A 150 -7.42 21.29 10.78
C ASP A 150 -6.43 22.40 10.33
N GLN A 151 -6.52 23.56 10.98
CA GLN A 151 -5.72 24.74 10.59
C GLN A 151 -4.28 24.66 11.07
N GLU A 152 -4.01 23.87 12.11
CA GLU A 152 -2.70 23.74 12.75
C GLU A 152 -2.37 22.27 13.01
N ILE A 153 -1.07 21.94 12.97
CA ILE A 153 -0.59 20.61 13.36
C ILE A 153 -0.45 20.59 14.87
N ASP A 154 -1.15 19.65 15.51
CA ASP A 154 -0.97 19.39 16.92
C ASP A 154 0.27 18.50 17.14
N MET A 155 1.37 19.11 17.59
CA MET A 155 2.64 18.44 17.85
C MET A 155 2.64 17.58 19.14
N GLU A 156 1.59 17.68 19.96
CA GLU A 156 1.40 16.85 21.14
C GLU A 156 0.67 15.55 20.83
N MET A 157 0.16 15.39 19.60
CA MET A 157 -0.51 14.17 19.17
C MET A 157 0.44 13.00 19.06
N ASN A 158 -0.08 11.82 19.41
CA ASN A 158 0.60 10.54 19.27
C ASN A 158 -0.18 9.62 18.32
N PHE A 159 0.52 8.63 17.77
CA PHE A 159 -0.14 7.58 17.01
C PHE A 159 -1.12 6.79 17.88
N GLY A 160 -2.20 6.29 17.28
CA GLY A 160 -3.20 5.47 17.96
C GLY A 160 -2.70 4.09 18.38
N GLY A 161 -1.48 3.71 18.01
CA GLY A 161 -0.84 2.44 18.32
C GLY A 161 -0.25 1.77 17.08
N CYS A 162 0.23 0.55 17.24
CA CYS A 162 0.70 -0.30 16.15
C CYS A 162 -0.40 -1.29 15.73
N VAL A 163 -0.45 -1.61 14.44
CA VAL A 163 -1.40 -2.61 13.91
C VAL A 163 -1.12 -4.01 14.46
N PHE A 164 0.15 -4.33 14.68
CA PHE A 164 0.59 -5.59 15.27
C PHE A 164 1.39 -5.32 16.54
N ASP A 165 1.15 -6.13 17.56
CA ASP A 165 1.91 -6.07 18.80
C ASP A 165 3.34 -6.65 18.58
N ASP A 166 4.35 -5.93 19.04
CA ASP A 166 5.75 -6.33 18.91
C ASP A 166 6.18 -7.45 19.88
N LYS A 167 5.32 -7.80 20.84
CA LYS A 167 5.72 -8.67 21.97
C LYS A 167 5.88 -10.15 21.62
N ASP A 168 5.35 -10.59 20.48
CA ASP A 168 5.36 -12.02 20.12
C ASP A 168 5.62 -12.17 18.62
N GLN A 169 6.89 -12.41 18.28
CA GLN A 169 7.38 -12.32 16.89
C GLN A 169 7.93 -13.63 16.33
N GLU A 170 7.60 -14.77 16.94
CA GLU A 170 8.01 -16.05 16.36
C GLU A 170 7.36 -16.29 15.00
N THR A 171 8.21 -16.62 14.02
CA THR A 171 7.76 -16.99 12.68
C THR A 171 6.93 -18.26 12.74
N MET A 172 5.79 -18.25 12.10
CA MET A 172 4.86 -19.37 12.13
C MET A 172 4.96 -20.23 10.87
N LYS A 173 5.00 -21.54 11.05
CA LYS A 173 4.95 -22.48 9.93
C LYS A 173 3.59 -22.42 9.23
N LEU A 174 3.59 -21.93 7.99
CA LEU A 174 2.41 -21.77 7.17
C LEU A 174 2.17 -23.01 6.30
N SER A 175 0.94 -23.53 6.29
CA SER A 175 0.51 -24.53 5.34
C SER A 175 0.36 -23.92 3.94
N HIS A 176 0.21 -24.73 2.90
CA HIS A 176 -0.07 -24.24 1.55
C HIS A 176 -1.37 -23.42 1.51
N LEU A 177 -2.42 -23.90 2.18
CA LEU A 177 -3.69 -23.18 2.29
C LEU A 177 -3.54 -21.82 3.00
N ASP A 178 -2.76 -21.76 4.11
CA ASP A 178 -2.50 -20.50 4.82
C ASP A 178 -1.86 -19.46 3.88
N ARG A 179 -0.85 -19.87 3.11
CA ARG A 179 -0.14 -18.99 2.17
C ARG A 179 -1.04 -18.52 1.02
N ARG A 180 -1.82 -19.41 0.43
CA ARG A 180 -2.83 -19.08 -0.59
C ARG A 180 -3.84 -18.07 -0.05
N LEU A 181 -4.37 -18.30 1.16
CA LEU A 181 -5.32 -17.39 1.78
C LEU A 181 -4.71 -16.02 2.04
N LEU A 182 -3.48 -15.95 2.53
CA LEU A 182 -2.77 -14.67 2.74
C LEU A 182 -2.65 -13.85 1.46
N MET A 183 -2.29 -14.46 0.32
CA MET A 183 -2.21 -13.77 -0.96
C MET A 183 -3.57 -13.22 -1.41
N TYR A 184 -4.65 -13.98 -1.27
CA TYR A 184 -6.00 -13.49 -1.59
C TYR A 184 -6.46 -12.36 -0.68
N LEU A 185 -6.18 -12.45 0.63
CA LEU A 185 -6.60 -11.43 1.59
C LEU A 185 -5.83 -10.13 1.37
N GLN A 186 -4.51 -10.19 1.15
CA GLN A 186 -3.69 -9.00 0.94
C GLN A 186 -4.08 -8.26 -0.35
N SER A 187 -4.37 -8.99 -1.43
CA SER A 187 -4.82 -8.39 -2.69
C SER A 187 -6.25 -7.82 -2.62
N GLY A 188 -6.96 -8.01 -1.50
CA GLY A 188 -8.38 -7.63 -1.38
C GLY A 188 -9.31 -8.43 -2.29
N PHE A 189 -8.83 -9.56 -2.81
CA PHE A 189 -9.56 -10.38 -3.77
C PHE A 189 -10.91 -10.84 -3.21
N LEU A 190 -11.97 -10.63 -3.99
CA LEU A 190 -13.35 -10.94 -3.61
C LEU A 190 -13.75 -10.42 -2.21
N LYS A 191 -13.17 -9.29 -1.79
CA LYS A 191 -13.39 -8.67 -0.47
C LYS A 191 -13.14 -9.63 0.71
N GLY A 192 -12.27 -10.63 0.53
CA GLY A 192 -11.97 -11.63 1.54
C GLY A 192 -13.13 -12.59 1.88
N GLU A 193 -14.13 -12.70 1.01
CA GLU A 193 -15.24 -13.65 1.20
C GLU A 193 -14.80 -15.09 0.95
N LEU A 194 -14.56 -15.85 2.02
CA LEU A 194 -13.98 -17.21 1.97
C LEU A 194 -14.71 -18.15 1.01
N SER A 195 -16.05 -18.10 0.95
CA SER A 195 -16.83 -18.97 0.05
C SER A 195 -16.57 -18.65 -1.43
N LYS A 196 -16.37 -17.39 -1.76
CA LYS A 196 -16.04 -16.95 -3.13
C LYS A 196 -14.59 -17.28 -3.47
N ILE A 197 -13.66 -17.06 -2.53
CA ILE A 197 -12.24 -17.41 -2.67
C ILE A 197 -12.11 -18.92 -2.91
N MET A 198 -12.77 -19.76 -2.11
CA MET A 198 -12.78 -21.20 -2.26
C MET A 198 -13.25 -21.63 -3.66
N LYS A 199 -14.38 -21.09 -4.12
CA LYS A 199 -14.93 -21.39 -5.45
C LYS A 199 -14.00 -20.94 -6.59
N HIS A 200 -13.30 -19.84 -6.41
CA HIS A 200 -12.32 -19.36 -7.37
C HIS A 200 -11.09 -20.28 -7.39
N ASN A 201 -10.54 -20.58 -6.22
CA ASN A 201 -9.35 -21.44 -6.10
C ASN A 201 -9.57 -22.83 -6.69
N ALA A 202 -10.77 -23.40 -6.53
CA ALA A 202 -11.12 -24.73 -7.09
C ALA A 202 -11.12 -24.78 -8.64
N LYS A 203 -11.04 -23.62 -9.31
CA LYS A 203 -10.96 -23.51 -10.77
C LYS A 203 -9.53 -23.32 -11.29
N LEU A 204 -8.59 -23.04 -10.40
CA LEU A 204 -7.20 -22.84 -10.77
C LEU A 204 -6.50 -24.19 -10.87
N VAL A 205 -5.74 -24.35 -11.92
CA VAL A 205 -4.81 -25.48 -12.10
C VAL A 205 -3.54 -25.14 -11.34
N ASP A 206 -2.91 -26.12 -10.73
CA ASP A 206 -1.63 -25.93 -10.04
C ASP A 206 -0.51 -25.59 -11.02
N GLU A 207 0.59 -24.98 -10.52
CA GLU A 207 1.75 -24.61 -11.34
C GLU A 207 2.37 -25.80 -12.09
N ASP A 208 2.25 -27.00 -11.52
CA ASP A 208 2.74 -28.24 -12.10
C ASP A 208 1.73 -28.93 -13.07
N GLY A 209 0.59 -28.28 -13.36
CA GLY A 209 -0.44 -28.83 -14.24
C GLY A 209 -1.23 -30.01 -13.65
N GLU A 210 -0.99 -30.31 -12.37
CA GLU A 210 -1.71 -31.33 -11.63
C GLU A 210 -2.95 -30.75 -10.93
N HIS A 211 -3.90 -31.59 -10.56
CA HIS A 211 -5.24 -31.27 -10.09
C HIS A 211 -5.29 -30.13 -9.06
N PRO A 212 -6.31 -29.25 -9.14
CA PRO A 212 -6.45 -28.15 -8.20
C PRO A 212 -6.58 -28.68 -6.77
N TYR A 213 -5.82 -28.11 -5.82
CA TYR A 213 -6.02 -28.38 -4.41
C TYR A 213 -7.43 -27.94 -3.99
N VAL A 214 -8.32 -28.90 -3.80
CA VAL A 214 -9.69 -28.64 -3.37
C VAL A 214 -9.78 -28.76 -1.86
N TRP A 215 -9.77 -27.62 -1.17
CA TRP A 215 -10.05 -27.58 0.26
C TRP A 215 -11.52 -27.26 0.52
N GLY A 216 -12.11 -27.97 1.47
CA GLY A 216 -13.48 -27.68 1.92
C GLY A 216 -13.56 -26.33 2.65
N TYR A 217 -14.77 -25.76 2.74
CA TYR A 217 -15.01 -24.48 3.40
C TYR A 217 -14.49 -24.43 4.85
N ASN A 218 -14.63 -25.51 5.60
CA ASN A 218 -14.14 -25.59 6.99
C ASN A 218 -12.61 -25.43 7.07
N SER A 219 -11.86 -25.94 6.10
CA SER A 219 -10.39 -25.77 6.04
C SER A 219 -10.02 -24.31 5.82
N TRP A 220 -10.70 -23.61 4.90
CA TRP A 220 -10.52 -22.18 4.66
C TRP A 220 -10.84 -21.34 5.89
N ARG A 221 -11.96 -21.67 6.57
CA ARG A 221 -12.38 -21.02 7.80
C ARG A 221 -11.37 -21.23 8.93
N TYR A 222 -10.91 -22.45 9.13
CA TYR A 222 -9.89 -22.78 10.12
C TYR A 222 -8.58 -22.03 9.85
N SER A 223 -8.12 -21.98 8.60
CA SER A 223 -6.94 -21.19 8.22
C SER A 223 -7.13 -19.72 8.54
N TYR A 224 -8.27 -19.12 8.19
CA TYR A 224 -8.58 -17.73 8.50
C TYR A 224 -8.56 -17.43 10.02
N GLU A 225 -9.23 -18.28 10.80
CA GLU A 225 -9.28 -18.15 12.27
C GLU A 225 -7.87 -18.29 12.87
N LYS A 226 -7.08 -19.25 12.39
CA LYS A 226 -5.69 -19.47 12.78
C LYS A 226 -4.81 -18.23 12.50
N LEU A 227 -4.88 -17.67 11.30
CA LEU A 227 -4.12 -16.51 10.89
C LEU A 227 -4.51 -15.26 11.71
N THR A 228 -5.79 -15.10 11.99
CA THR A 228 -6.31 -13.99 12.81
C THR A 228 -5.88 -14.12 14.27
N LYS A 229 -6.05 -15.31 14.87
CA LYS A 229 -5.72 -15.58 16.28
C LYS A 229 -4.24 -15.39 16.57
N ASN A 230 -3.38 -15.70 15.60
CA ASN A 230 -1.93 -15.56 15.73
C ASN A 230 -1.41 -14.19 15.29
N ASN A 231 -2.29 -13.20 15.07
CA ASN A 231 -1.91 -11.85 14.66
C ASN A 231 -1.02 -11.81 13.39
N ILE A 232 -1.30 -12.71 12.42
CA ILE A 232 -0.63 -12.71 11.11
C ILE A 232 -1.33 -11.76 10.15
N ILE A 233 -2.65 -11.60 10.32
CA ILE A 233 -3.47 -10.67 9.55
C ILE A 233 -4.21 -9.70 10.47
N SER A 234 -4.32 -8.46 10.01
CA SER A 234 -5.19 -7.44 10.61
C SER A 234 -6.09 -6.84 9.55
N LYS A 235 -7.42 -6.93 9.78
CA LYS A 235 -8.44 -6.44 8.84
C LYS A 235 -8.77 -4.98 9.12
N PHE A 236 -8.81 -4.17 8.07
CA PHE A 236 -9.18 -2.76 8.17
C PHE A 236 -10.05 -2.27 7.02
N TYR A 237 -10.67 -1.12 7.21
CA TYR A 237 -11.42 -0.38 6.20
C TYR A 237 -10.88 1.03 6.13
N VAL A 238 -10.95 1.63 4.94
CA VAL A 238 -10.60 3.03 4.73
C VAL A 238 -11.88 3.83 4.50
N ILE A 239 -12.04 4.91 5.25
CA ILE A 239 -13.15 5.85 5.11
C ILE A 239 -12.65 7.08 4.37
N TYR A 240 -13.39 7.48 3.34
CA TYR A 240 -13.11 8.67 2.56
C TYR A 240 -14.25 9.68 2.74
N PRO A 241 -14.00 10.84 3.31
CA PRO A 241 -15.02 11.86 3.47
C PRO A 241 -15.51 12.43 2.14
N LEU A 242 -14.68 12.39 1.11
CA LEU A 242 -15.00 12.90 -0.22
C LEU A 242 -15.24 11.75 -1.23
N PRO A 243 -16.20 11.93 -2.17
CA PRO A 243 -16.47 10.96 -3.22
C PRO A 243 -15.24 10.70 -4.10
N LYS A 244 -15.15 9.49 -4.67
CA LYS A 244 -14.01 9.10 -5.51
C LYS A 244 -13.85 9.99 -6.74
N ASP A 245 -14.94 10.39 -7.33
CA ASP A 245 -15.00 11.05 -8.65
C ASP A 245 -14.41 12.46 -8.67
N ILE A 246 -14.33 13.11 -7.50
CA ILE A 246 -13.80 14.47 -7.36
C ILE A 246 -12.41 14.51 -6.69
N CYS A 247 -11.83 13.33 -6.45
CA CYS A 247 -10.55 13.22 -5.73
C CYS A 247 -9.42 12.77 -6.65
N SER A 248 -8.24 13.32 -6.39
CA SER A 248 -6.96 12.84 -6.88
C SER A 248 -6.17 12.18 -5.74
N TYR A 249 -5.20 11.37 -6.13
CA TYR A 249 -4.25 10.76 -5.19
C TYR A 249 -2.94 11.54 -5.22
N PHE A 250 -2.29 11.65 -4.08
CA PHE A 250 -0.95 12.18 -3.98
C PHE A 250 -0.19 11.53 -2.83
N PHE A 251 1.14 11.52 -2.96
CA PHE A 251 2.05 11.06 -1.94
C PHE A 251 2.82 12.23 -1.35
N LEU A 252 3.11 12.15 -0.07
CA LEU A 252 3.90 13.10 0.67
C LEU A 252 5.07 12.37 1.32
N ILE A 253 6.30 12.85 1.09
CA ILE A 253 7.46 12.52 1.90
C ILE A 253 7.73 13.71 2.81
N LEU A 254 7.68 13.47 4.10
CA LEU A 254 7.83 14.48 5.14
C LEU A 254 8.94 14.08 6.12
N ALA A 255 9.82 15.00 6.45
CA ALA A 255 10.76 14.84 7.55
C ALA A 255 10.89 16.12 8.36
N GLY A 256 11.00 15.94 9.67
CA GLY A 256 11.32 17.01 10.60
C GLY A 256 12.82 17.22 10.79
N THR A 257 13.18 17.97 11.81
CA THR A 257 14.57 18.23 12.22
C THR A 257 15.29 16.96 12.66
N ASP A 258 14.55 16.02 13.25
CA ASP A 258 15.02 14.75 13.75
C ASP A 258 13.90 13.70 13.67
N GLU A 259 14.17 12.46 14.12
CA GLU A 259 13.23 11.36 14.07
C GLU A 259 12.00 11.62 14.96
N GLU A 260 12.18 12.14 16.17
CA GLU A 260 11.09 12.42 17.10
C GLU A 260 10.14 13.46 16.52
N THR A 261 10.69 14.55 16.01
CA THR A 261 9.94 15.60 15.33
C THR A 261 9.19 15.08 14.11
N THR A 262 9.83 14.21 13.31
CA THR A 262 9.19 13.55 12.17
C THR A 262 7.99 12.73 12.62
N ARG A 263 8.10 11.97 13.70
CA ARG A 263 7.01 11.16 14.27
C ARG A 263 5.87 12.04 14.79
N LYS A 264 6.16 13.13 15.47
CA LYS A 264 5.15 14.10 15.95
C LYS A 264 4.41 14.77 14.79
N LEU A 265 5.13 15.22 13.76
CA LEU A 265 4.53 15.76 12.54
C LEU A 265 3.61 14.74 11.86
N ALA A 266 4.06 13.51 11.72
CA ALA A 266 3.28 12.44 11.10
C ALA A 266 2.01 12.11 11.91
N ALA A 267 2.12 12.05 13.24
CA ALA A 267 0.97 11.82 14.14
C ALA A 267 -0.01 12.98 14.09
N GLY A 268 0.48 14.21 14.17
CA GLY A 268 -0.35 15.44 14.11
C GLY A 268 -1.10 15.55 12.78
N VAL A 269 -0.41 15.41 11.65
CA VAL A 269 -1.06 15.42 10.34
C VAL A 269 -2.03 14.25 10.19
N GLY A 270 -1.64 13.05 10.59
CA GLY A 270 -2.47 11.85 10.47
C GLY A 270 -3.75 11.90 11.30
N SER A 271 -3.71 12.55 12.46
CA SER A 271 -4.86 12.71 13.36
C SER A 271 -5.79 13.84 12.91
N ASN A 272 -5.23 14.89 12.34
CA ASN A 272 -5.97 16.09 11.94
C ASN A 272 -6.43 16.08 10.48
N CYS A 273 -5.97 15.12 9.68
CA CYS A 273 -6.25 15.07 8.24
C CYS A 273 -7.13 13.87 7.89
N ARG A 274 -8.43 14.12 7.71
CA ARG A 274 -9.45 13.10 7.38
C ARG A 274 -9.34 12.53 5.97
N ILE A 275 -8.52 13.15 5.14
CA ILE A 275 -8.27 12.73 3.74
C ILE A 275 -7.05 11.81 3.60
N LEU A 276 -6.34 11.53 4.70
CA LEU A 276 -5.26 10.55 4.72
C LEU A 276 -5.80 9.15 4.42
N ARG A 277 -5.20 8.47 3.45
CA ARG A 277 -5.52 7.08 3.13
C ARG A 277 -4.65 6.10 3.93
N SER A 278 -3.37 6.32 3.91
CA SER A 278 -2.39 5.50 4.62
C SER A 278 -1.10 6.29 4.79
N GLY A 279 -0.31 5.90 5.76
CA GLY A 279 1.02 6.46 5.96
C GLY A 279 1.87 5.48 6.74
N GLY A 280 3.17 5.57 6.57
CA GLY A 280 4.14 4.76 7.29
C GLY A 280 5.44 5.51 7.46
N MET A 281 6.13 5.24 8.56
CA MET A 281 7.49 5.71 8.73
C MET A 281 8.39 4.96 7.76
N VAL A 282 9.29 5.69 7.13
CA VAL A 282 10.25 5.15 6.17
C VAL A 282 11.64 5.64 6.52
N ARG A 283 12.64 4.85 6.17
CA ARG A 283 14.04 5.21 6.30
C ARG A 283 14.65 5.41 4.93
N SER A 284 15.29 6.55 4.72
CA SER A 284 15.99 6.82 3.46
C SER A 284 17.19 5.87 3.29
N LEU A 285 17.30 5.30 2.09
CA LEU A 285 18.48 4.54 1.65
C LEU A 285 19.32 5.33 0.64
N ASN A 286 18.94 6.57 0.34
CA ASN A 286 19.65 7.44 -0.58
C ASN A 286 21.02 7.85 -0.02
N PRO A 287 22.08 7.94 -0.84
CA PRO A 287 23.42 8.26 -0.35
C PRO A 287 23.50 9.58 0.44
N GLU A 288 22.78 10.62 -0.01
CA GLU A 288 22.81 11.99 0.54
C GLU A 288 22.16 12.11 1.92
N ASP A 289 21.22 11.24 2.26
CA ASP A 289 20.48 11.29 3.52
C ASP A 289 20.22 9.90 4.12
N LYS A 290 21.15 8.97 3.89
CA LYS A 290 21.06 7.57 4.31
C LYS A 290 20.79 7.45 5.82
N GLY A 291 19.74 6.69 6.14
CA GLY A 291 19.30 6.44 7.50
C GLY A 291 18.35 7.50 8.06
N LYS A 292 18.10 8.61 7.34
CA LYS A 292 17.14 9.63 7.75
C LYS A 292 15.73 9.04 7.82
N THR A 293 15.06 9.28 8.94
CA THR A 293 13.66 8.90 9.11
C THR A 293 12.76 9.94 8.45
N CYS A 294 11.86 9.46 7.59
CA CYS A 294 10.83 10.24 6.95
C CYS A 294 9.45 9.59 7.18
N TRP A 295 8.41 10.33 6.89
CA TRP A 295 7.05 9.80 6.81
C TRP A 295 6.58 9.81 5.36
N CYS A 296 6.18 8.64 4.86
CA CYS A 296 5.56 8.52 3.54
C CYS A 296 4.06 8.37 3.73
N ALA A 297 3.30 9.31 3.24
CA ALA A 297 1.85 9.36 3.38
C ALA A 297 1.15 9.37 2.02
N HIS A 298 0.02 8.69 1.95
CA HIS A 298 -0.82 8.61 0.78
C HIS A 298 -2.18 9.23 1.09
N PHE A 299 -2.54 10.22 0.32
CA PHE A 299 -3.78 10.96 0.47
C PHE A 299 -4.70 10.74 -0.73
N ARG A 300 -6.01 10.80 -0.46
CA ARG A 300 -7.03 10.91 -1.47
C ARG A 300 -7.87 12.14 -1.17
N SER A 301 -7.77 13.16 -2.01
CA SER A 301 -8.36 14.46 -1.77
C SER A 301 -8.77 15.19 -3.05
N HIS A 302 -9.69 16.11 -2.91
CA HIS A 302 -9.90 17.12 -3.95
C HIS A 302 -8.62 17.97 -4.11
N PRO A 303 -8.19 18.28 -5.34
CA PRO A 303 -6.94 19.04 -5.58
C PRO A 303 -6.80 20.34 -4.78
N LEU A 304 -7.90 21.06 -4.53
CA LEU A 304 -7.89 22.30 -3.73
C LEU A 304 -7.40 22.11 -2.29
N PHE A 305 -7.54 20.92 -1.70
CA PHE A 305 -7.04 20.65 -0.34
C PHE A 305 -5.53 20.45 -0.29
N MET A 306 -4.89 20.22 -1.43
CA MET A 306 -3.44 20.08 -1.52
C MET A 306 -2.73 21.36 -1.06
N HIS A 307 -3.23 22.54 -1.47
CA HIS A 307 -2.67 23.81 -1.01
C HIS A 307 -2.79 23.96 0.50
N LYS A 308 -3.91 23.52 1.09
CA LYS A 308 -4.09 23.58 2.55
C LYS A 308 -3.09 22.69 3.28
N ILE A 309 -2.84 21.45 2.79
CA ILE A 309 -1.80 20.57 3.36
C ILE A 309 -0.43 21.21 3.19
N SER A 310 -0.11 21.74 2.02
CA SER A 310 1.17 22.39 1.78
C SER A 310 1.39 23.54 2.74
N SER A 311 0.38 24.42 2.93
CA SER A 311 0.46 25.55 3.86
C SER A 311 0.55 25.10 5.31
N LEU A 312 -0.19 24.04 5.70
CA LEU A 312 -0.12 23.46 7.05
C LEU A 312 1.30 22.97 7.39
N LEU A 313 2.05 22.52 6.38
CA LEU A 313 3.41 22.00 6.52
C LEU A 313 4.49 23.11 6.40
N GLU A 314 4.12 24.37 6.32
CA GLU A 314 5.04 25.53 6.34
C GLU A 314 5.37 25.93 7.78
N VAL A 315 5.93 24.98 8.53
CA VAL A 315 6.35 25.19 9.93
C VAL A 315 7.86 24.97 10.06
N PRO A 316 8.51 25.66 11.04
CA PRO A 316 9.97 25.60 11.18
C PRO A 316 10.54 24.22 11.42
N GLU A 317 9.74 23.30 11.94
CA GLU A 317 10.12 21.93 12.24
C GLU A 317 10.29 21.05 10.98
N VAL A 318 9.68 21.42 9.87
CA VAL A 318 9.76 20.68 8.61
C VAL A 318 11.07 20.94 7.88
N ARG A 319 11.80 19.87 7.55
CA ARG A 319 13.06 19.92 6.77
C ARG A 319 12.93 19.34 5.38
N THR A 320 12.05 18.37 5.21
CA THR A 320 11.78 17.76 3.89
C THR A 320 10.28 17.72 3.66
N LYS A 321 9.86 18.26 2.54
CA LYS A 321 8.47 18.21 2.06
C LYS A 321 8.48 17.98 0.56
N LEU A 322 8.24 16.73 0.14
CA LEU A 322 8.13 16.36 -1.27
C LEU A 322 6.71 15.86 -1.52
N ILE A 323 6.05 16.45 -2.50
CA ILE A 323 4.67 16.11 -2.84
C ILE A 323 4.65 15.58 -4.28
N TYR A 324 4.14 14.36 -4.44
CA TYR A 324 4.03 13.67 -5.71
C TYR A 324 2.55 13.46 -6.04
N TYR A 325 2.10 14.06 -7.12
CA TYR A 325 0.72 13.90 -7.61
C TYR A 325 0.63 12.64 -8.45
N CYS A 326 -0.38 11.81 -8.20
CA CYS A 326 -0.67 10.70 -9.10
C CYS A 326 -1.37 11.20 -10.35
N LYS A 327 -1.07 10.60 -11.49
CA LYS A 327 -1.87 10.81 -12.69
C LYS A 327 -3.31 10.45 -12.38
N SER A 328 -4.21 11.41 -12.55
CA SER A 328 -5.63 11.17 -12.39
C SER A 328 -6.10 10.26 -13.51
N ILE A 329 -6.59 9.07 -13.14
CA ILE A 329 -7.36 8.26 -14.08
C ILE A 329 -8.78 8.75 -13.98
N SER A 330 -9.20 9.54 -14.93
CA SER A 330 -10.60 9.87 -15.13
C SER A 330 -11.37 8.57 -15.34
N SER A 331 -12.19 8.19 -14.36
CA SER A 331 -13.11 7.05 -14.47
C SER A 331 -14.33 7.37 -15.35
N HIS A 332 -14.36 8.56 -15.94
CA HIS A 332 -15.37 8.93 -16.90
C HIS A 332 -14.97 8.35 -18.24
N GLY A 333 -15.66 7.27 -18.61
CA GLY A 333 -15.56 6.59 -19.89
C GLY A 333 -15.94 7.46 -21.08
N ASN A 334 -15.11 8.42 -21.38
CA ASN A 334 -15.01 9.00 -22.70
C ASN A 334 -13.68 8.53 -23.28
N ASP A 335 -13.77 7.64 -24.15
CA ASP A 335 -13.00 6.98 -25.20
C ASP A 335 -11.62 7.53 -25.61
N SER A 336 -11.02 8.45 -24.90
CA SER A 336 -9.75 9.09 -25.29
C SER A 336 -8.52 8.65 -24.51
N TYR A 337 -8.66 7.82 -23.46
CA TYR A 337 -7.52 7.20 -22.81
C TYR A 337 -7.54 5.70 -23.07
N PRO A 338 -6.46 5.15 -23.66
CA PRO A 338 -6.39 3.72 -23.90
C PRO A 338 -6.55 2.94 -22.59
N VAL A 339 -7.28 1.84 -22.63
CA VAL A 339 -7.53 0.88 -21.52
C VAL A 339 -6.23 0.47 -20.80
N SER A 340 -5.08 0.65 -21.45
CA SER A 340 -3.74 0.44 -20.92
C SER A 340 -3.42 1.27 -19.66
N TYR A 341 -3.97 2.47 -19.48
CA TYR A 341 -3.71 3.27 -18.27
C TYR A 341 -4.27 2.64 -16.99
N MET A 342 -5.34 1.87 -17.04
CA MET A 342 -5.83 1.10 -15.90
C MET A 342 -4.85 0.04 -15.42
N ASN A 343 -3.94 -0.43 -16.29
CA ASN A 343 -2.93 -1.42 -15.96
C ASN A 343 -1.75 -0.83 -15.19
N TYR A 344 -1.59 0.49 -15.12
CA TYR A 344 -0.48 1.17 -14.44
C TYR A 344 -0.71 1.36 -12.95
N TYR A 345 -1.97 1.35 -12.49
CA TYR A 345 -2.30 1.28 -11.07
C TYR A 345 -2.48 -0.18 -10.66
N THR A 346 -1.37 -0.86 -10.51
CA THR A 346 -1.39 -2.27 -10.20
C THR A 346 -0.83 -2.49 -8.81
N GLU A 347 -1.55 -3.25 -8.01
CA GLU A 347 -1.09 -3.73 -6.72
C GLU A 347 -1.05 -5.26 -6.78
N GLN A 348 0.03 -5.82 -6.28
CA GLN A 348 0.25 -7.26 -6.18
C GLN A 348 0.47 -7.65 -4.73
N SER A 349 -0.12 -8.75 -4.31
CA SER A 349 0.22 -9.37 -3.04
C SER A 349 1.65 -9.93 -3.10
N ILE A 350 2.26 -10.06 -1.91
CA ILE A 350 3.51 -10.82 -1.82
C ILE A 350 3.27 -12.25 -2.33
N SER A 351 4.16 -12.76 -3.15
CA SER A 351 4.08 -14.15 -3.57
C SER A 351 4.63 -15.07 -2.48
N LEU A 352 3.78 -15.99 -2.03
CA LEU A 352 4.09 -17.03 -1.04
C LEU A 352 3.98 -18.43 -1.64
N GLU A 353 4.06 -18.54 -2.97
CA GLU A 353 4.07 -19.81 -3.69
C GLU A 353 5.37 -20.58 -3.42
N ASN A 354 5.37 -21.88 -3.75
CA ASN A 354 6.52 -22.75 -3.49
C ASN A 354 7.81 -22.25 -4.15
N LYS A 355 7.70 -21.59 -5.31
CA LYS A 355 8.84 -20.97 -6.01
C LYS A 355 9.56 -19.93 -5.15
N TYR A 356 8.82 -19.18 -4.33
CA TYR A 356 9.35 -18.06 -3.55
C TYR A 356 9.41 -18.32 -2.05
N TYR A 357 8.77 -19.37 -1.55
CA TYR A 357 8.67 -19.65 -0.12
C TYR A 357 9.26 -21.02 0.24
N ASP A 358 10.38 -21.01 0.96
CA ASP A 358 10.96 -22.21 1.56
C ASP A 358 10.20 -22.55 2.86
N ARG A 359 9.41 -23.62 2.80
CA ARG A 359 8.57 -24.05 3.92
C ARG A 359 9.37 -24.59 5.12
N GLU A 360 10.55 -25.16 4.89
CA GLU A 360 11.36 -25.75 5.95
C GLU A 360 12.09 -24.68 6.73
N ARG A 361 12.65 -23.70 6.02
CA ARG A 361 13.35 -22.55 6.62
C ARG A 361 12.39 -21.44 6.99
N MET A 362 11.15 -21.46 6.48
CA MET A 362 10.16 -20.40 6.61
C MET A 362 10.71 -19.08 6.06
N GLU A 363 11.37 -19.12 4.90
CA GLU A 363 12.03 -17.98 4.28
C GLU A 363 11.41 -17.65 2.93
N ILE A 364 11.35 -16.37 2.61
CA ILE A 364 11.05 -15.90 1.25
C ILE A 364 12.36 -15.74 0.50
N ARG A 365 12.39 -16.24 -0.72
CA ARG A 365 13.55 -16.23 -1.60
C ARG A 365 13.19 -15.58 -2.92
N TYR A 366 13.93 -14.57 -3.28
CA TYR A 366 13.87 -13.93 -4.57
C TYR A 366 15.18 -14.14 -5.31
N ASP A 367 15.08 -14.42 -6.59
CA ASP A 367 16.24 -14.57 -7.47
C ASP A 367 16.60 -13.21 -8.09
N TYR A 368 17.32 -12.39 -7.34
CA TYR A 368 17.70 -11.04 -7.78
C TYR A 368 18.66 -11.05 -8.98
N ASP A 369 19.48 -12.07 -9.13
CA ASP A 369 20.36 -12.20 -10.29
C ASP A 369 19.55 -12.52 -11.56
N LEU A 370 18.53 -13.35 -11.46
CA LEU A 370 17.59 -13.56 -12.56
C LEU A 370 16.88 -12.26 -12.93
N TYR A 371 16.40 -11.47 -11.95
CA TYR A 371 15.76 -10.19 -12.23
C TYR A 371 16.68 -9.22 -12.96
N TYR A 372 17.91 -9.10 -12.47
CA TYR A 372 18.94 -8.26 -13.11
C TYR A 372 19.21 -8.69 -14.56
N ASN A 373 19.42 -9.99 -14.80
CA ASN A 373 19.70 -10.54 -16.13
C ASN A 373 18.52 -10.37 -17.10
N ASN A 374 17.28 -10.55 -16.62
CA ASN A 374 16.09 -10.34 -17.43
C ASN A 374 15.94 -8.88 -17.85
N ILE A 375 16.18 -7.95 -16.94
CA ILE A 375 16.15 -6.51 -17.20
C ILE A 375 17.24 -6.14 -18.21
N LYS A 376 18.45 -6.62 -18.01
CA LYS A 376 19.58 -6.42 -18.94
C LYS A 376 19.24 -6.89 -20.36
N THR A 377 18.73 -8.12 -20.47
CA THR A 377 18.32 -8.70 -21.77
C THR A 377 17.21 -7.87 -22.43
N LEU A 378 16.28 -7.31 -21.66
CA LEU A 378 15.20 -6.50 -22.19
C LEU A 378 15.72 -5.17 -22.77
N ILE A 379 16.66 -4.52 -22.06
CA ILE A 379 17.26 -3.26 -22.49
C ILE A 379 18.14 -3.48 -23.75
N GLU A 380 18.98 -4.51 -23.74
CA GLU A 380 19.82 -4.86 -24.91
C GLU A 380 18.98 -5.09 -26.17
N LYS A 381 17.81 -5.70 -26.05
CA LYS A 381 16.88 -5.89 -27.18
C LYS A 381 16.20 -4.59 -27.63
N ASP A 382 15.92 -3.67 -26.72
CA ASP A 382 15.28 -2.39 -27.03
C ASP A 382 16.28 -1.46 -27.76
N HIS A 383 17.55 -1.48 -27.37
CA HIS A 383 18.62 -0.73 -28.03
C HIS A 383 18.94 -1.22 -29.45
N LEU A 384 18.47 -2.41 -29.85
CA LEU A 384 18.65 -2.99 -31.19
C LEU A 384 17.50 -2.66 -32.16
N LEU A 385 16.42 -2.07 -31.65
CA LEU A 385 15.23 -1.63 -32.41
C LEU A 385 15.24 -0.13 -32.63
#